data_648ea1f1308d677cdc9a2ebf4f5fe8e0
#
_entry.id   648ea1f1308d677cdc9a2ebf4f5fe8e0
#
_cell.length_a   1.000
_cell.length_b   1.000
_cell.length_c   1.000
_cell.angle_alpha   90.00
_cell.angle_beta   90.00
_cell.angle_gamma   90.00
#
_symmetry.space_group_name_H-M   'P 1'
#
loop_
_entity.id
_entity.type
_entity.pdbx_description
1 polymer ?
#
loop_
_entity_poly.entity_id
_entity_poly.type
_entity_poly.pdbx_seq_one_letter_code
_entity_poly.pdbx_strand_id
1 'polypeptide(L)'
;MARSESAGTPVGNRRRSSCLVRSFSLWCSLALTAGAALCATPAPTKPAPRNRDLEQSLFFDVRPSAPEQSLSKFSEKKADAEAAFMQGLILEEDGDFDSALEAYTKSLQLDPGGDPQIAIRVANEYVKRDEIPSALDLLKDLIKVRPDEVQAFLNLADIYLQRLRKPDLALPYADQALRLAPDRLAPYQTLFEINFALNRKKNAEAILQRAQKLESQDPATWLTLADLSIRLYSNEKGGFQANHSAAVEPYLKKAISLAKEDVDVLSRVGDAYVEIGEVPNAITAYLGALELSQGNTEIRYKLAQSFLKTGQRDEAIRALEEMIKTNSLRPESYEFLARLYQEGGNLERALTNYEQAILLAPNQPENYLHAAEMQLELKKFDDAIQTLQQARHRFPVPQMTYSLAVALSTAKRYSDALPIYEGALQEAKTSQPEVLDAAFYFNYAVAAEQSNLIDKAAGLFKQCIELDPSKAAQAYNYLGYMYVDRSINLDEAGSMIKKALELQPDNGAYIDSLGWYYYHTGDYAKALTELLRALERLKPEDPVVLEHVGDTYQALNNLGEAEVYWQRALKLDPANQKLATKIDVSKAKLTSNPASTATPLPKPSSSAGPH
;
A
#
# COMPACT_ATOMS: atom_id res chain seq x y z
N MET A 1 50.67 45.70 6.83
CA MET A 1 51.40 46.16 5.64
C MET A 1 50.77 45.41 4.48
N ALA A 2 49.90 46.03 3.79
CA ALA A 2 50.03 46.90 2.63
C ALA A 2 49.97 46.07 1.35
N ARG A 3 48.83 46.16 0.69
CA ARG A 3 48.61 46.71 -0.67
C ARG A 3 49.04 45.76 -1.80
N SER A 4 48.36 45.56 -2.90
CA SER A 4 47.40 46.39 -3.67
C SER A 4 46.81 45.51 -4.79
N GLU A 5 45.54 45.66 -5.09
CA GLU A 5 45.01 46.29 -6.34
C GLU A 5 45.46 45.62 -7.64
N SER A 6 44.63 45.27 -8.59
CA SER A 6 43.56 46.01 -9.26
C SER A 6 42.80 45.09 -10.24
N ALA A 7 41.54 45.16 -10.28
CA ALA A 7 40.70 45.81 -11.29
C ALA A 7 40.72 45.20 -12.71
N GLY A 8 39.54 44.87 -13.21
CA GLY A 8 39.28 44.70 -14.63
C GLY A 8 38.02 43.95 -15.00
N THR A 9 36.83 44.52 -14.84
CA THR A 9 35.72 44.29 -15.77
C THR A 9 35.99 45.12 -17.06
N PRO A 10 35.49 44.74 -18.24
CA PRO A 10 34.05 44.80 -18.51
C PRO A 10 33.47 43.87 -19.61
N VAL A 11 32.13 43.81 -19.59
CA VAL A 11 31.19 43.90 -20.73
C VAL A 11 31.18 42.82 -21.82
N GLY A 12 30.03 42.17 -21.90
CA GLY A 12 29.33 42.02 -23.18
C GLY A 12 29.36 40.65 -23.83
N ASN A 13 28.38 39.86 -23.79
CA ASN A 13 27.33 39.89 -24.81
C ASN A 13 26.35 38.72 -24.70
N ARG A 14 25.11 39.08 -24.72
CA ARG A 14 23.99 38.24 -25.10
C ARG A 14 24.27 37.48 -26.40
N ARG A 15 23.93 36.21 -26.39
CA ARG A 15 23.31 35.45 -27.49
C ARG A 15 23.70 34.00 -27.41
N ARG A 16 22.72 33.16 -27.01
CA ARG A 16 22.38 31.88 -27.65
C ARG A 16 21.46 31.06 -26.73
N SER A 17 20.22 31.49 -26.71
CA SER A 17 19.11 30.64 -26.31
C SER A 17 18.07 30.73 -27.42
N SER A 18 18.33 30.12 -28.55
CA SER A 18 17.37 30.06 -29.66
C SER A 18 17.70 28.93 -30.65
N CYS A 19 18.01 27.73 -30.12
CA CYS A 19 18.24 26.57 -31.01
C CYS A 19 17.53 25.27 -30.60
N LEU A 20 16.69 25.30 -29.57
CA LEU A 20 15.92 24.12 -29.13
C LEU A 20 14.38 24.22 -29.30
N VAL A 21 13.90 25.34 -29.87
CA VAL A 21 12.47 25.56 -30.14
C VAL A 21 12.13 25.37 -31.63
N ARG A 22 13.10 25.18 -32.52
CA ARG A 22 12.83 25.00 -33.97
C ARG A 22 12.71 23.56 -34.44
N SER A 23 13.05 22.59 -33.64
CA SER A 23 12.90 21.16 -34.02
C SER A 23 11.55 20.55 -33.68
N PHE A 24 10.75 21.18 -32.82
CA PHE A 24 9.42 20.69 -32.45
C PHE A 24 8.28 21.29 -33.30
N SER A 25 8.57 22.35 -34.06
CA SER A 25 7.55 22.99 -34.93
C SER A 25 7.46 22.39 -36.34
N LEU A 26 8.44 21.57 -36.76
CA LEU A 26 8.40 20.95 -38.10
C LEU A 26 7.63 19.61 -38.14
N TRP A 27 7.41 18.96 -37.01
CA TRP A 27 6.63 17.71 -36.95
C TRP A 27 5.13 17.96 -36.72
N CYS A 28 4.76 19.07 -36.10
CA CYS A 28 3.35 19.48 -36.02
C CYS A 28 2.80 20.11 -37.32
N SER A 29 3.67 20.61 -38.22
CA SER A 29 3.20 21.22 -39.46
C SER A 29 2.91 20.23 -40.58
N LEU A 30 3.39 18.99 -40.51
CA LEU A 30 3.05 17.94 -41.48
C LEU A 30 1.81 17.13 -41.11
N ALA A 31 1.38 17.17 -39.83
CA ALA A 31 0.12 16.52 -39.40
C ALA A 31 -1.10 17.44 -39.56
N LEU A 32 -0.90 18.73 -39.73
CA LEU A 32 -1.97 19.74 -39.91
C LEU A 32 -2.35 19.99 -41.37
N THR A 33 -1.57 19.53 -42.34
CA THR A 33 -1.91 19.72 -43.77
C THR A 33 -2.74 18.60 -44.38
N ALA A 34 -2.85 17.45 -43.69
CA ALA A 34 -3.73 16.35 -44.12
C ALA A 34 -5.14 16.39 -43.47
N GLY A 35 -5.31 17.19 -42.40
CA GLY A 35 -6.60 17.35 -41.71
C GLY A 35 -7.40 18.62 -42.09
N ALA A 36 -6.79 19.56 -42.81
CA ALA A 36 -7.41 20.86 -43.14
C ALA A 36 -8.33 20.83 -44.37
N ALA A 37 -8.50 19.66 -44.98
CA ALA A 37 -9.41 19.53 -46.13
C ALA A 37 -10.83 19.13 -45.74
N LEU A 38 -11.13 18.88 -44.43
CA LEU A 38 -12.46 18.41 -44.00
C LEU A 38 -13.15 19.26 -42.92
N CYS A 39 -12.60 20.41 -42.53
CA CYS A 39 -13.23 21.35 -41.60
C CYS A 39 -13.05 22.80 -42.04
N ALA A 40 -13.44 23.14 -43.25
CA ALA A 40 -13.79 24.51 -43.62
C ALA A 40 -15.22 24.76 -43.10
N THR A 41 -15.36 25.32 -41.91
CA THR A 41 -16.63 25.95 -41.53
C THR A 41 -16.88 27.08 -42.52
N PRO A 42 -18.00 27.07 -43.24
CA PRO A 42 -18.37 28.21 -44.05
C PRO A 42 -18.54 29.43 -43.13
N ALA A 43 -17.98 30.56 -43.55
CA ALA A 43 -18.27 31.83 -42.92
C ALA A 43 -19.80 32.01 -42.78
N PRO A 44 -20.28 32.73 -41.75
CA PRO A 44 -21.69 32.92 -41.58
C PRO A 44 -22.21 33.66 -42.81
N THR A 45 -22.80 32.90 -43.70
CA THR A 45 -23.62 33.46 -44.78
C THR A 45 -24.83 34.07 -44.11
N LYS A 46 -25.10 35.35 -44.41
CA LYS A 46 -26.38 35.99 -44.06
C LYS A 46 -27.52 34.96 -44.36
N PRO A 47 -28.47 34.78 -43.43
CA PRO A 47 -29.57 33.87 -43.67
C PRO A 47 -30.22 34.27 -44.98
N ALA A 48 -30.30 33.32 -45.89
CA ALA A 48 -31.11 33.49 -47.12
C ALA A 48 -32.53 33.87 -46.69
N PRO A 49 -33.19 34.72 -47.43
CA PRO A 49 -34.55 35.08 -47.10
C PRO A 49 -35.37 33.78 -46.99
N ARG A 50 -35.94 33.54 -45.81
CA ARG A 50 -36.89 32.41 -45.59
C ARG A 50 -37.94 32.47 -46.67
N ASN A 51 -37.97 31.45 -47.50
CA ASN A 51 -38.97 31.32 -48.51
C ASN A 51 -40.29 30.98 -47.81
N ARG A 52 -41.09 32.01 -47.49
CA ARG A 52 -42.40 31.85 -46.85
C ARG A 52 -43.32 30.91 -47.58
N ASP A 53 -43.06 30.68 -48.87
CA ASP A 53 -43.90 29.79 -49.72
C ASP A 53 -43.59 28.30 -49.46
N LEU A 54 -42.38 27.95 -48.93
CA LEU A 54 -42.08 26.58 -48.53
C LEU A 54 -42.62 26.25 -47.11
N GLU A 55 -42.68 27.22 -46.20
CA GLU A 55 -43.34 27.04 -44.91
C GLU A 55 -44.86 26.88 -45.05
N GLN A 56 -45.49 27.51 -46.08
CA GLN A 56 -46.89 27.32 -46.32
C GLN A 56 -47.19 26.00 -47.04
N SER A 57 -46.26 25.38 -47.76
CA SER A 57 -46.46 24.09 -48.41
C SER A 57 -46.28 22.88 -47.48
N LEU A 58 -45.71 23.06 -46.32
CA LEU A 58 -45.60 22.02 -45.28
C LEU A 58 -46.77 22.02 -44.30
N PHE A 59 -47.58 23.07 -44.29
CA PHE A 59 -48.89 22.96 -43.68
C PHE A 59 -49.77 22.16 -44.67
N PHE A 60 -49.82 20.86 -44.45
CA PHE A 60 -50.92 20.06 -45.00
C PHE A 60 -52.17 20.84 -44.68
N ASP A 61 -52.92 21.15 -45.79
CA ASP A 61 -54.27 21.70 -45.71
C ASP A 61 -55.09 20.63 -44.97
N VAL A 62 -55.07 20.65 -43.63
CA VAL A 62 -55.89 19.74 -42.82
C VAL A 62 -57.32 20.22 -43.01
N ARG A 63 -57.94 19.83 -44.11
CA ARG A 63 -59.38 19.98 -44.24
C ARG A 63 -60.02 19.36 -43.02
N PRO A 64 -60.93 20.06 -42.33
CA PRO A 64 -61.64 19.45 -41.22
C PRO A 64 -62.20 18.10 -41.70
N SER A 65 -61.83 17.04 -41.04
CA SER A 65 -62.32 15.69 -41.34
C SER A 65 -63.82 15.70 -41.33
N ALA A 66 -64.45 15.02 -42.31
CA ALA A 66 -65.87 14.82 -42.28
C ALA A 66 -66.32 14.31 -40.90
N PRO A 67 -67.51 14.67 -40.37
CA PRO A 67 -67.98 14.28 -39.05
C PRO A 67 -67.88 12.76 -38.78
N GLU A 68 -67.89 11.95 -39.82
CA GLU A 68 -67.72 10.49 -39.77
C GLU A 68 -66.26 10.06 -39.63
N GLN A 69 -65.25 10.97 -39.76
CA GLN A 69 -63.81 10.74 -39.62
C GLN A 69 -63.25 11.42 -38.40
N SER A 70 -64.05 12.11 -37.55
CA SER A 70 -63.62 12.66 -36.31
C SER A 70 -63.29 11.54 -35.33
N LEU A 71 -62.16 11.65 -34.68
CA LEU A 71 -61.79 10.75 -33.59
C LEU A 71 -62.85 10.81 -32.46
N SER A 72 -63.16 9.70 -31.85
CA SER A 72 -63.95 9.74 -30.63
C SER A 72 -63.24 10.62 -29.56
N LYS A 73 -64.00 11.26 -28.67
CA LYS A 73 -63.43 12.04 -27.59
C LYS A 73 -62.36 11.28 -26.77
N PHE A 74 -62.49 9.95 -26.73
CA PHE A 74 -61.51 9.08 -26.11
C PHE A 74 -60.25 8.99 -26.96
N SER A 75 -60.38 8.82 -28.26
CA SER A 75 -59.25 8.76 -29.20
C SER A 75 -58.53 10.10 -29.32
N GLU A 76 -59.26 11.23 -29.24
CA GLU A 76 -58.66 12.57 -29.17
C GLU A 76 -57.81 12.75 -27.93
N LYS A 77 -58.35 12.41 -26.74
CA LYS A 77 -57.58 12.48 -25.49
C LYS A 77 -56.32 11.62 -25.51
N LYS A 78 -56.41 10.43 -26.11
CA LYS A 78 -55.27 9.55 -26.24
C LYS A 78 -54.21 10.11 -27.20
N ALA A 79 -54.62 10.69 -28.30
CA ALA A 79 -53.70 11.37 -29.23
C ALA A 79 -53.04 12.60 -28.56
N ASP A 80 -53.80 13.38 -27.77
CA ASP A 80 -53.27 14.49 -27.03
C ASP A 80 -52.27 14.02 -25.95
N ALA A 81 -52.53 12.87 -25.29
CA ALA A 81 -51.62 12.27 -24.34
C ALA A 81 -50.29 11.83 -25.00
N GLU A 82 -50.38 11.17 -26.14
CA GLU A 82 -49.21 10.76 -26.93
C GLU A 82 -48.40 11.99 -27.41
N ALA A 83 -49.10 13.05 -27.88
CA ALA A 83 -48.47 14.30 -28.29
C ALA A 83 -47.72 14.98 -27.11
N ALA A 84 -48.36 15.02 -25.94
CA ALA A 84 -47.73 15.56 -24.74
C ALA A 84 -46.50 14.72 -24.31
N PHE A 85 -46.55 13.41 -24.41
CA PHE A 85 -45.42 12.53 -24.16
C PHE A 85 -44.25 12.80 -25.11
N MET A 86 -44.53 12.87 -26.43
CA MET A 86 -43.52 13.20 -27.45
C MET A 86 -42.88 14.58 -27.19
N GLN A 87 -43.69 15.56 -26.80
CA GLN A 87 -43.20 16.86 -26.40
C GLN A 87 -42.24 16.76 -25.20
N GLY A 88 -42.57 15.95 -24.20
CA GLY A 88 -41.73 15.69 -23.05
C GLY A 88 -40.37 15.07 -23.43
N LEU A 89 -40.34 14.11 -24.35
CA LEU A 89 -39.11 13.51 -24.88
C LEU A 89 -38.21 14.55 -25.57
N ILE A 90 -38.78 15.42 -26.39
CA ILE A 90 -38.04 16.48 -27.09
C ILE A 90 -37.42 17.47 -26.08
N LEU A 91 -38.21 17.91 -25.09
CA LEU A 91 -37.75 18.84 -24.05
C LEU A 91 -36.66 18.22 -23.19
N GLU A 92 -36.75 16.92 -22.89
CA GLU A 92 -35.72 16.20 -22.16
C GLU A 92 -34.41 16.10 -22.96
N GLU A 93 -34.48 15.86 -24.27
CA GLU A 93 -33.31 15.85 -25.16
C GLU A 93 -32.66 17.24 -25.27
N ASP A 94 -33.47 18.31 -25.25
CA ASP A 94 -33.02 19.70 -25.21
C ASP A 94 -32.46 20.12 -23.84
N GLY A 95 -32.59 19.27 -22.82
CA GLY A 95 -32.12 19.52 -21.45
C GLY A 95 -33.08 20.35 -20.59
N ASP A 96 -34.30 20.64 -21.07
CA ASP A 96 -35.36 21.32 -20.32
C ASP A 96 -36.20 20.31 -19.54
N PHE A 97 -35.60 19.81 -18.43
CA PHE A 97 -36.21 18.77 -17.59
C PHE A 97 -37.47 19.25 -16.85
N ASP A 98 -37.63 20.55 -16.60
CA ASP A 98 -38.81 21.11 -15.92
C ASP A 98 -40.03 21.08 -16.87
N SER A 99 -39.88 21.61 -18.06
CA SER A 99 -40.93 21.57 -19.10
C SER A 99 -41.23 20.15 -19.55
N ALA A 100 -40.20 19.26 -19.59
CA ALA A 100 -40.41 17.84 -19.89
C ALA A 100 -41.28 17.15 -18.83
N LEU A 101 -41.04 17.41 -17.54
CA LEU A 101 -41.87 16.87 -16.47
C LEU A 101 -43.31 17.35 -16.54
N GLU A 102 -43.54 18.64 -16.84
CA GLU A 102 -44.89 19.17 -17.05
C GLU A 102 -45.59 18.46 -18.22
N ALA A 103 -44.91 18.27 -19.34
CA ALA A 103 -45.43 17.58 -20.51
C ALA A 103 -45.77 16.11 -20.21
N TYR A 104 -44.91 15.39 -19.51
CA TYR A 104 -45.18 14.01 -19.07
C TYR A 104 -46.35 13.94 -18.09
N THR A 105 -46.44 14.87 -17.14
CA THR A 105 -47.56 14.93 -16.17
C THR A 105 -48.87 15.20 -16.91
N LYS A 106 -48.86 16.09 -17.92
CA LYS A 106 -50.02 16.33 -18.77
C LYS A 106 -50.43 15.07 -19.54
N SER A 107 -49.48 14.31 -20.09
CA SER A 107 -49.76 13.04 -20.76
C SER A 107 -50.48 12.07 -19.82
N LEU A 108 -50.02 11.90 -18.59
CA LEU A 108 -50.64 11.03 -17.58
C LEU A 108 -52.04 11.49 -17.14
N GLN A 109 -52.28 12.81 -17.10
CA GLN A 109 -53.64 13.36 -16.80
C GLN A 109 -54.62 13.07 -17.91
N LEU A 110 -54.18 13.06 -19.16
CA LEU A 110 -55.01 12.80 -20.32
C LEU A 110 -55.32 11.30 -20.53
N ASP A 111 -54.34 10.45 -20.26
CA ASP A 111 -54.44 8.98 -20.30
C ASP A 111 -53.78 8.30 -19.09
N PRO A 112 -54.48 8.24 -17.94
CA PRO A 112 -53.94 7.61 -16.73
C PRO A 112 -53.66 6.10 -16.88
N GLY A 113 -54.27 5.46 -17.83
CA GLY A 113 -54.11 4.02 -18.17
C GLY A 113 -53.15 3.74 -19.31
N GLY A 114 -52.46 4.76 -19.80
CA GLY A 114 -51.52 4.68 -20.91
C GLY A 114 -50.25 3.88 -20.60
N ASP A 115 -49.15 4.28 -21.21
CA ASP A 115 -47.88 3.60 -21.01
C ASP A 115 -47.41 3.76 -19.54
N PRO A 116 -47.27 2.68 -18.75
CA PRO A 116 -46.79 2.73 -17.37
C PRO A 116 -45.39 3.32 -17.24
N GLN A 117 -44.56 3.28 -18.29
CA GLN A 117 -43.21 3.81 -18.28
C GLN A 117 -43.19 5.34 -18.08
N ILE A 118 -44.22 6.04 -18.55
CA ILE A 118 -44.37 7.49 -18.36
C ILE A 118 -44.54 7.79 -16.87
N ALA A 119 -45.43 7.08 -16.17
CA ALA A 119 -45.67 7.25 -14.75
C ALA A 119 -44.43 6.89 -13.90
N ILE A 120 -43.72 5.82 -14.29
CA ILE A 120 -42.45 5.42 -13.65
C ILE A 120 -41.39 6.49 -13.85
N ARG A 121 -41.26 7.06 -15.06
CA ARG A 121 -40.31 8.13 -15.37
C ARG A 121 -40.59 9.38 -14.53
N VAL A 122 -41.84 9.83 -14.48
CA VAL A 122 -42.28 10.97 -13.66
C VAL A 122 -42.06 10.73 -12.20
N ALA A 123 -42.38 9.53 -11.69
CA ALA A 123 -42.13 9.19 -10.28
C ALA A 123 -40.63 9.21 -9.96
N ASN A 124 -39.77 8.73 -10.83
CA ASN A 124 -38.33 8.78 -10.66
C ASN A 124 -37.81 10.24 -10.64
N GLU A 125 -38.39 11.12 -11.46
CA GLU A 125 -38.04 12.54 -11.45
C GLU A 125 -38.50 13.22 -10.17
N TYR A 126 -39.69 12.93 -9.64
CA TYR A 126 -40.12 13.38 -8.33
C TYR A 126 -39.17 12.91 -7.20
N VAL A 127 -38.67 11.66 -7.28
CA VAL A 127 -37.69 11.14 -6.31
C VAL A 127 -36.37 11.90 -6.37
N LYS A 128 -35.88 12.27 -7.56
CA LYS A 128 -34.68 13.09 -7.72
C LYS A 128 -34.84 14.48 -7.13
N ARG A 129 -36.01 15.07 -7.22
CA ARG A 129 -36.39 16.39 -6.68
C ARG A 129 -36.76 16.36 -5.21
N ASP A 130 -36.67 15.19 -4.55
CA ASP A 130 -37.10 14.95 -3.16
C ASP A 130 -38.61 15.16 -2.92
N GLU A 131 -39.41 15.13 -3.97
CA GLU A 131 -40.86 15.19 -3.93
C GLU A 131 -41.47 13.80 -3.69
N ILE A 132 -41.04 13.18 -2.59
CA ILE A 132 -41.38 11.79 -2.27
C ILE A 132 -42.88 11.51 -2.18
N PRO A 133 -43.72 12.40 -1.57
CA PRO A 133 -45.17 12.18 -1.55
C PRO A 133 -45.78 12.07 -2.96
N SER A 134 -45.40 12.96 -3.87
CA SER A 134 -45.91 12.96 -5.27
C SER A 134 -45.55 11.67 -6.01
N ALA A 135 -44.28 11.21 -5.82
CA ALA A 135 -43.83 9.94 -6.38
C ALA A 135 -44.63 8.73 -5.86
N LEU A 136 -44.87 8.69 -4.55
CA LEU A 136 -45.65 7.59 -3.93
C LEU A 136 -47.10 7.58 -4.38
N ASP A 137 -47.76 8.73 -4.47
CA ASP A 137 -49.17 8.83 -4.89
C ASP A 137 -49.30 8.41 -6.33
N LEU A 138 -48.42 8.89 -7.22
CA LEU A 138 -48.42 8.52 -8.63
C LEU A 138 -48.22 7.01 -8.81
N LEU A 139 -47.24 6.41 -8.15
CA LEU A 139 -46.98 4.96 -8.28
C LEU A 139 -48.11 4.11 -7.65
N LYS A 140 -48.71 4.56 -6.54
CA LYS A 140 -49.90 3.89 -5.97
C LYS A 140 -51.13 3.96 -6.89
N ASP A 141 -51.31 5.06 -7.56
CA ASP A 141 -52.38 5.16 -8.54
C ASP A 141 -52.10 4.30 -9.79
N LEU A 142 -50.82 4.23 -10.22
CA LEU A 142 -50.42 3.33 -11.29
C LEU A 142 -50.73 1.86 -10.97
N ILE A 143 -50.40 1.35 -9.80
CA ILE A 143 -50.69 -0.06 -9.43
C ILE A 143 -52.18 -0.36 -9.25
N LYS A 144 -53.04 0.64 -9.00
CA LYS A 144 -54.50 0.46 -9.02
C LYS A 144 -55.02 0.20 -10.44
N VAL A 145 -54.48 0.93 -11.44
CA VAL A 145 -54.86 0.83 -12.85
C VAL A 145 -54.15 -0.34 -13.55
N ARG A 146 -52.91 -0.59 -13.17
CA ARG A 146 -52.03 -1.63 -13.73
C ARG A 146 -51.46 -2.51 -12.61
N PRO A 147 -52.24 -3.42 -12.05
CA PRO A 147 -51.84 -4.26 -10.91
C PRO A 147 -50.79 -5.32 -11.28
N ASP A 148 -50.46 -5.46 -12.54
CA ASP A 148 -49.44 -6.34 -13.11
C ASP A 148 -48.09 -5.63 -13.37
N GLU A 149 -48.00 -4.30 -13.14
CA GLU A 149 -46.78 -3.54 -13.40
C GLU A 149 -45.72 -3.75 -12.32
N VAL A 150 -44.79 -4.67 -12.60
CA VAL A 150 -43.72 -5.09 -11.64
C VAL A 150 -42.83 -3.92 -11.22
N GLN A 151 -42.45 -3.05 -12.17
CA GLN A 151 -41.53 -1.96 -11.91
C GLN A 151 -42.11 -0.92 -10.95
N ALA A 152 -43.42 -0.67 -11.00
CA ALA A 152 -44.06 0.24 -10.06
C ALA A 152 -44.02 -0.30 -8.63
N PHE A 153 -44.19 -1.61 -8.42
CA PHE A 153 -44.03 -2.24 -7.12
C PHE A 153 -42.58 -2.16 -6.62
N LEU A 154 -41.60 -2.40 -7.49
CA LEU A 154 -40.19 -2.29 -7.14
C LEU A 154 -39.80 -0.86 -6.75
N ASN A 155 -40.26 0.15 -7.50
CA ASN A 155 -40.00 1.54 -7.21
C ASN A 155 -40.67 1.97 -5.87
N LEU A 156 -41.89 1.53 -5.58
CA LEU A 156 -42.53 1.76 -4.30
C LEU A 156 -41.71 1.15 -3.14
N ALA A 157 -41.26 -0.09 -3.31
CA ALA A 157 -40.43 -0.75 -2.32
C ALA A 157 -39.10 -0.01 -2.10
N ASP A 158 -38.45 0.42 -3.19
CA ASP A 158 -37.19 1.16 -3.10
C ASP A 158 -37.37 2.53 -2.41
N ILE A 159 -38.41 3.29 -2.75
CA ILE A 159 -38.70 4.57 -2.07
C ILE A 159 -38.89 4.36 -0.56
N TYR A 160 -39.69 3.37 -0.17
CA TYR A 160 -39.88 3.07 1.26
C TYR A 160 -38.60 2.61 1.94
N LEU A 161 -37.78 1.81 1.28
CA LEU A 161 -36.52 1.28 1.83
C LEU A 161 -35.46 2.37 1.92
N GLN A 162 -35.15 3.01 0.81
CA GLN A 162 -33.96 3.88 0.68
C GLN A 162 -34.22 5.32 1.11
N ARG A 163 -35.37 5.90 0.69
CA ARG A 163 -35.68 7.31 0.95
C ARG A 163 -36.33 7.51 2.31
N LEU A 164 -37.32 6.69 2.61
CA LEU A 164 -38.09 6.83 3.84
C LEU A 164 -37.52 6.01 5.02
N ARG A 165 -36.59 5.07 4.75
CA ARG A 165 -36.00 4.14 5.74
C ARG A 165 -37.06 3.37 6.54
N LYS A 166 -38.13 2.95 5.84
CA LYS A 166 -39.25 2.17 6.37
C LYS A 166 -39.33 0.80 5.70
N PRO A 167 -38.37 -0.11 5.97
CA PRO A 167 -38.31 -1.42 5.29
C PRO A 167 -39.54 -2.29 5.52
N ASP A 168 -40.22 -2.17 6.69
CA ASP A 168 -41.48 -2.90 6.92
C ASP A 168 -42.58 -2.50 5.96
N LEU A 169 -42.64 -1.21 5.54
CA LEU A 169 -43.60 -0.74 4.54
C LEU A 169 -43.21 -1.08 3.10
N ALA A 170 -41.91 -1.33 2.85
CA ALA A 170 -41.41 -1.78 1.55
C ALA A 170 -41.77 -3.24 1.26
N LEU A 171 -41.79 -4.08 2.29
CA LEU A 171 -41.93 -5.53 2.16
C LEU A 171 -43.15 -6.00 1.33
N PRO A 172 -44.39 -5.53 1.59
CA PRO A 172 -45.55 -6.00 0.81
C PRO A 172 -45.47 -5.66 -0.71
N TYR A 173 -44.83 -4.56 -1.07
CA TYR A 173 -44.63 -4.19 -2.46
C TYR A 173 -43.59 -5.11 -3.13
N ALA A 174 -42.47 -5.38 -2.48
CA ALA A 174 -41.47 -6.29 -3.00
C ALA A 174 -41.98 -7.74 -3.09
N ASP A 175 -42.78 -8.20 -2.13
CA ASP A 175 -43.45 -9.51 -2.16
C ASP A 175 -44.43 -9.60 -3.39
N GLN A 176 -45.14 -8.52 -3.66
CA GLN A 176 -46.03 -8.49 -4.84
C GLN A 176 -45.22 -8.51 -6.14
N ALA A 177 -44.13 -7.75 -6.25
CA ALA A 177 -43.23 -7.78 -7.40
C ALA A 177 -42.70 -9.22 -7.64
N LEU A 178 -42.32 -9.95 -6.58
CA LEU A 178 -41.85 -11.33 -6.70
C LEU A 178 -42.96 -12.30 -7.14
N ARG A 179 -44.19 -12.09 -6.71
CA ARG A 179 -45.34 -12.89 -7.21
C ARG A 179 -45.60 -12.68 -8.69
N LEU A 180 -45.44 -11.45 -9.18
CA LEU A 180 -45.66 -11.09 -10.56
C LEU A 180 -44.51 -11.50 -11.50
N ALA A 181 -43.27 -11.47 -11.02
CA ALA A 181 -42.09 -11.79 -11.81
C ALA A 181 -41.11 -12.71 -11.03
N PRO A 182 -41.48 -13.96 -10.81
CA PRO A 182 -40.65 -14.90 -10.06
C PRO A 182 -39.40 -15.37 -10.82
N ASP A 183 -39.31 -15.09 -12.11
CA ASP A 183 -38.22 -15.40 -13.04
C ASP A 183 -37.17 -14.26 -13.15
N ARG A 184 -37.44 -13.10 -12.56
CA ARG A 184 -36.54 -11.93 -12.61
C ARG A 184 -35.72 -11.77 -11.34
N LEU A 185 -34.46 -11.31 -11.46
CA LEU A 185 -33.56 -11.08 -10.34
C LEU A 185 -34.03 -9.93 -9.44
N ALA A 186 -34.53 -8.82 -10.02
CA ALA A 186 -34.80 -7.57 -9.30
C ALA A 186 -35.72 -7.74 -8.07
N PRO A 187 -36.84 -8.51 -8.11
CA PRO A 187 -37.65 -8.74 -6.90
C PRO A 187 -36.89 -9.45 -5.78
N TYR A 188 -36.02 -10.40 -6.10
CA TYR A 188 -35.21 -11.10 -5.09
C TYR A 188 -34.19 -10.16 -4.46
N GLN A 189 -33.55 -9.34 -5.26
CA GLN A 189 -32.59 -8.34 -4.80
C GLN A 189 -33.28 -7.35 -3.84
N THR A 190 -34.42 -6.79 -4.21
CA THR A 190 -35.20 -5.86 -3.38
C THR A 190 -35.63 -6.52 -2.07
N LEU A 191 -36.15 -7.76 -2.10
CA LEU A 191 -36.51 -8.51 -0.90
C LEU A 191 -35.32 -8.83 0.00
N PHE A 192 -34.17 -9.16 -0.60
CA PHE A 192 -32.93 -9.34 0.15
C PHE A 192 -32.56 -8.06 0.90
N GLU A 193 -32.51 -6.91 0.22
CA GLU A 193 -32.17 -5.61 0.81
C GLU A 193 -33.11 -5.25 1.96
N ILE A 194 -34.41 -5.47 1.80
CA ILE A 194 -35.41 -5.21 2.84
C ILE A 194 -35.16 -6.11 4.05
N ASN A 195 -34.98 -7.42 3.86
CA ASN A 195 -34.76 -8.34 4.95
C ASN A 195 -33.40 -8.10 5.64
N PHE A 196 -32.39 -7.71 4.89
CA PHE A 196 -31.09 -7.32 5.41
C PHE A 196 -31.20 -6.07 6.28
N ALA A 197 -31.91 -5.03 5.82
CA ALA A 197 -32.18 -3.80 6.58
C ALA A 197 -32.99 -4.07 7.87
N LEU A 198 -33.89 -5.07 7.85
CA LEU A 198 -34.65 -5.51 9.02
C LEU A 198 -33.85 -6.45 9.95
N ASN A 199 -32.56 -6.70 9.64
CA ASN A 199 -31.72 -7.69 10.35
C ASN A 199 -32.33 -9.12 10.40
N ARG A 200 -33.15 -9.46 9.40
CA ARG A 200 -33.80 -10.78 9.25
C ARG A 200 -32.92 -11.70 8.40
N LYS A 201 -31.69 -12.01 8.88
CA LYS A 201 -30.68 -12.77 8.12
C LYS A 201 -31.18 -14.10 7.56
N LYS A 202 -31.96 -14.87 8.33
CA LYS A 202 -32.56 -16.15 7.86
C LYS A 202 -33.50 -15.96 6.67
N ASN A 203 -34.27 -14.86 6.66
CA ASN A 203 -35.18 -14.58 5.56
C ASN A 203 -34.37 -14.13 4.30
N ALA A 204 -33.35 -13.30 4.47
CA ALA A 204 -32.44 -12.91 3.39
C ALA A 204 -31.75 -14.14 2.77
N GLU A 205 -31.29 -15.08 3.60
CA GLU A 205 -30.73 -16.36 3.13
C GLU A 205 -31.75 -17.18 2.32
N ALA A 206 -32.98 -17.31 2.83
CA ALA A 206 -34.06 -18.04 2.13
C ALA A 206 -34.41 -17.39 0.77
N ILE A 207 -34.32 -16.05 0.66
CA ILE A 207 -34.50 -15.34 -0.61
C ILE A 207 -33.39 -15.71 -1.60
N LEU A 208 -32.12 -15.73 -1.17
CA LEU A 208 -30.99 -16.13 -2.02
C LEU A 208 -31.13 -17.59 -2.48
N GLN A 209 -31.51 -18.50 -1.58
CA GLN A 209 -31.75 -19.91 -1.94
C GLN A 209 -32.87 -20.08 -2.98
N ARG A 210 -33.90 -19.24 -2.91
CA ARG A 210 -34.95 -19.22 -3.94
C ARG A 210 -34.44 -18.65 -5.26
N ALA A 211 -33.64 -17.56 -5.21
CA ALA A 211 -33.04 -16.95 -6.40
C ALA A 211 -32.02 -17.87 -7.10
N GLN A 212 -31.43 -18.84 -6.39
CA GLN A 212 -30.54 -19.84 -6.99
C GLN A 212 -31.24 -20.71 -8.06
N LYS A 213 -32.57 -20.76 -8.04
CA LYS A 213 -33.38 -21.52 -9.02
C LYS A 213 -33.69 -20.73 -10.29
N LEU A 214 -33.20 -19.49 -10.40
CA LEU A 214 -33.36 -18.70 -11.62
C LEU A 214 -32.65 -19.39 -12.80
N GLU A 215 -33.27 -19.35 -13.98
CA GLU A 215 -32.71 -19.92 -15.21
C GLU A 215 -32.02 -18.83 -16.08
N SER A 216 -31.46 -17.80 -15.44
CA SER A 216 -30.79 -16.72 -16.13
C SER A 216 -29.55 -17.20 -16.88
N GLN A 217 -29.44 -16.76 -18.15
CA GLN A 217 -28.24 -16.94 -18.99
C GLN A 217 -27.28 -15.74 -18.89
N ASP A 218 -27.66 -14.69 -18.14
CA ASP A 218 -26.85 -13.51 -17.91
C ASP A 218 -25.90 -13.75 -16.73
N PRO A 219 -24.56 -13.75 -16.93
CA PRO A 219 -23.58 -13.94 -15.86
C PRO A 219 -23.66 -12.85 -14.77
N ALA A 220 -24.11 -11.62 -15.12
CA ALA A 220 -24.25 -10.54 -14.15
C ALA A 220 -25.30 -10.85 -13.08
N THR A 221 -26.35 -11.61 -13.43
CA THR A 221 -27.33 -12.12 -12.46
C THR A 221 -26.66 -12.93 -11.36
N TRP A 222 -25.78 -13.83 -11.74
CA TRP A 222 -25.10 -14.74 -10.80
C TRP A 222 -24.04 -14.03 -9.97
N LEU A 223 -23.34 -13.04 -10.55
CA LEU A 223 -22.44 -12.17 -9.80
C LEU A 223 -23.18 -11.36 -8.74
N THR A 224 -24.35 -10.79 -9.11
CA THR A 224 -25.17 -10.07 -8.12
C THR A 224 -25.60 -10.97 -6.96
N LEU A 225 -26.00 -12.21 -7.22
CA LEU A 225 -26.35 -13.17 -6.18
C LEU A 225 -25.13 -13.55 -5.31
N ALA A 226 -23.95 -13.66 -5.91
CA ALA A 226 -22.70 -13.86 -5.17
C ALA A 226 -22.40 -12.67 -4.27
N ASP A 227 -22.48 -11.44 -4.77
CA ASP A 227 -22.24 -10.20 -4.00
C ASP A 227 -23.21 -10.08 -2.80
N LEU A 228 -24.50 -10.36 -3.03
CA LEU A 228 -25.50 -10.37 -1.96
C LEU A 228 -25.21 -11.46 -0.89
N SER A 229 -24.74 -12.63 -1.33
CA SER A 229 -24.37 -13.73 -0.42
C SER A 229 -23.11 -13.38 0.36
N ILE A 230 -22.10 -12.80 -0.26
CA ILE A 230 -20.90 -12.30 0.41
C ILE A 230 -21.28 -11.28 1.49
N ARG A 231 -22.12 -10.31 1.15
CA ARG A 231 -22.58 -9.29 2.07
C ARG A 231 -23.37 -9.87 3.25
N LEU A 232 -24.19 -10.90 3.01
CA LEU A 232 -24.96 -11.58 4.06
C LEU A 232 -24.06 -12.21 5.14
N TYR A 233 -22.93 -12.78 4.72
CA TYR A 233 -21.99 -13.50 5.57
C TYR A 233 -20.75 -12.70 5.95
N SER A 234 -20.72 -11.41 5.62
CA SER A 234 -19.69 -10.49 6.11
C SER A 234 -20.01 -10.01 7.53
N ASN A 235 -18.95 -9.74 8.31
CA ASN A 235 -19.06 -9.16 9.65
C ASN A 235 -19.22 -7.63 9.58
N GLU A 236 -19.45 -6.98 10.73
CA GLU A 236 -19.62 -5.52 10.82
C GLU A 236 -18.39 -4.70 10.35
N LYS A 237 -17.20 -5.33 10.31
CA LYS A 237 -15.96 -4.73 9.81
C LYS A 237 -15.73 -5.00 8.30
N GLY A 238 -16.69 -5.62 7.61
CA GLY A 238 -16.62 -5.93 6.19
C GLY A 238 -15.83 -7.21 5.84
N GLY A 239 -15.33 -7.97 6.82
CA GLY A 239 -14.61 -9.22 6.56
C GLY A 239 -15.58 -10.40 6.35
N PHE A 240 -15.40 -11.15 5.25
CA PHE A 240 -16.18 -12.36 4.98
C PHE A 240 -15.85 -13.49 5.96
N GLN A 241 -16.86 -14.25 6.33
CA GLN A 241 -16.71 -15.41 7.22
C GLN A 241 -16.44 -16.67 6.38
N ALA A 242 -15.18 -17.11 6.35
CA ALA A 242 -14.71 -18.18 5.47
C ALA A 242 -15.49 -19.51 5.56
N ASN A 243 -16.13 -19.78 6.69
CA ASN A 243 -16.99 -20.98 6.85
C ASN A 243 -18.27 -20.94 6.01
N HIS A 244 -18.54 -19.84 5.33
CA HIS A 244 -19.72 -19.66 4.44
C HIS A 244 -19.34 -19.61 2.95
N SER A 245 -18.10 -19.89 2.56
CA SER A 245 -17.66 -19.90 1.15
C SER A 245 -18.54 -20.82 0.28
N ALA A 246 -18.95 -21.96 0.82
CA ALA A 246 -19.84 -22.91 0.15
C ALA A 246 -21.22 -22.32 -0.23
N ALA A 247 -21.67 -21.25 0.42
CA ALA A 247 -22.94 -20.59 0.09
C ALA A 247 -22.79 -19.63 -1.11
N VAL A 248 -21.57 -19.15 -1.39
CA VAL A 248 -21.26 -18.20 -2.48
C VAL A 248 -20.82 -18.93 -3.75
N GLU A 249 -20.04 -19.99 -3.59
CA GLU A 249 -19.38 -20.72 -4.66
C GLU A 249 -20.30 -21.16 -5.82
N PRO A 250 -21.54 -21.66 -5.61
CA PRO A 250 -22.43 -22.06 -6.68
C PRO A 250 -22.76 -20.91 -7.66
N TYR A 251 -22.90 -19.69 -7.14
CA TYR A 251 -23.17 -18.51 -7.97
C TYR A 251 -21.95 -18.16 -8.83
N LEU A 252 -20.76 -18.18 -8.25
CA LEU A 252 -19.51 -17.89 -8.95
C LEU A 252 -19.22 -18.93 -10.05
N LYS A 253 -19.42 -20.23 -9.75
CA LYS A 253 -19.29 -21.31 -10.75
C LYS A 253 -20.25 -21.13 -11.91
N LYS A 254 -21.49 -20.72 -11.61
CA LYS A 254 -22.48 -20.48 -12.66
C LYS A 254 -22.11 -19.26 -13.51
N ALA A 255 -21.66 -18.16 -12.88
CA ALA A 255 -21.18 -16.98 -13.59
C ALA A 255 -20.03 -17.33 -14.55
N ILE A 256 -19.00 -18.07 -14.10
CA ILE A 256 -17.89 -18.53 -14.94
C ILE A 256 -18.39 -19.38 -16.11
N SER A 257 -19.32 -20.31 -15.86
CA SER A 257 -19.81 -21.22 -16.90
C SER A 257 -20.53 -20.50 -18.06
N LEU A 258 -21.08 -19.31 -17.76
CA LEU A 258 -21.80 -18.47 -18.74
C LEU A 258 -20.89 -17.41 -19.39
N ALA A 259 -19.83 -16.98 -18.69
CA ALA A 259 -18.96 -15.86 -19.07
C ALA A 259 -17.68 -16.30 -19.79
N LYS A 260 -17.74 -17.30 -20.65
CA LYS A 260 -16.55 -17.92 -21.27
C LYS A 260 -15.66 -16.94 -22.06
N GLU A 261 -16.19 -15.81 -22.50
CA GLU A 261 -15.49 -14.81 -23.33
C GLU A 261 -15.61 -13.38 -22.76
N ASP A 262 -16.02 -13.24 -21.50
CA ASP A 262 -16.20 -11.94 -20.86
C ASP A 262 -15.12 -11.70 -19.80
N VAL A 263 -14.15 -10.84 -20.16
CA VAL A 263 -12.99 -10.48 -19.31
C VAL A 263 -13.44 -9.84 -18.00
N ASP A 264 -14.44 -8.96 -18.05
CA ASP A 264 -14.89 -8.20 -16.87
C ASP A 264 -15.59 -9.12 -15.88
N VAL A 265 -16.43 -10.03 -16.37
CA VAL A 265 -17.07 -11.04 -15.52
C VAL A 265 -16.05 -11.96 -14.88
N LEU A 266 -15.08 -12.48 -15.64
CA LEU A 266 -14.03 -13.35 -15.10
C LEU A 266 -13.18 -12.62 -14.06
N SER A 267 -12.85 -11.34 -14.29
CA SER A 267 -12.12 -10.51 -13.31
C SER A 267 -12.93 -10.34 -12.03
N ARG A 268 -14.20 -9.99 -12.11
CA ARG A 268 -15.08 -9.83 -10.95
C ARG A 268 -15.29 -11.14 -10.18
N VAL A 269 -15.41 -12.25 -10.88
CA VAL A 269 -15.43 -13.57 -10.24
C VAL A 269 -14.14 -13.84 -9.47
N GLY A 270 -12.98 -13.48 -10.03
CA GLY A 270 -11.70 -13.56 -9.35
C GLY A 270 -11.67 -12.71 -8.07
N ASP A 271 -12.17 -11.46 -8.15
CA ASP A 271 -12.28 -10.56 -6.98
C ASP A 271 -13.14 -11.19 -5.87
N ALA A 272 -14.30 -11.73 -6.24
CA ALA A 272 -15.21 -12.40 -5.31
C ALA A 272 -14.57 -13.64 -4.66
N TYR A 273 -13.82 -14.45 -5.41
CA TYR A 273 -13.07 -15.58 -4.84
C TYR A 273 -11.99 -15.13 -3.87
N VAL A 274 -11.28 -14.02 -4.16
CA VAL A 274 -10.32 -13.44 -3.20
C VAL A 274 -11.01 -13.02 -1.91
N GLU A 275 -12.19 -12.41 -2.02
CA GLU A 275 -12.96 -11.90 -0.87
C GLU A 275 -13.45 -13.05 0.05
N ILE A 276 -13.88 -14.15 -0.54
CA ILE A 276 -14.31 -15.34 0.24
C ILE A 276 -13.14 -16.24 0.68
N GLY A 277 -11.89 -15.89 0.36
CA GLY A 277 -10.69 -16.63 0.76
C GLY A 277 -10.33 -17.82 -0.16
N GLU A 278 -11.07 -18.05 -1.22
CA GLU A 278 -10.84 -19.13 -2.21
C GLU A 278 -9.82 -18.69 -3.29
N VAL A 279 -8.63 -18.26 -2.83
CA VAL A 279 -7.60 -17.65 -3.69
C VAL A 279 -7.15 -18.53 -4.87
N PRO A 280 -7.03 -19.88 -4.74
CA PRO A 280 -6.71 -20.71 -5.91
C PRO A 280 -7.73 -20.61 -7.04
N ASN A 281 -9.03 -20.48 -6.70
CA ASN A 281 -10.09 -20.30 -7.69
C ASN A 281 -10.03 -18.90 -8.33
N ALA A 282 -9.64 -17.87 -7.55
CA ALA A 282 -9.39 -16.54 -8.07
C ALA A 282 -8.25 -16.53 -9.11
N ILE A 283 -7.14 -17.22 -8.83
CA ILE A 283 -6.02 -17.36 -9.77
C ILE A 283 -6.52 -17.97 -11.10
N THR A 284 -7.34 -19.01 -11.02
CA THR A 284 -7.90 -19.65 -12.23
C THR A 284 -8.78 -18.67 -13.02
N ALA A 285 -9.62 -17.90 -12.35
CA ALA A 285 -10.47 -16.90 -13.00
C ALA A 285 -9.67 -15.78 -13.66
N TYR A 286 -8.65 -15.25 -12.97
CA TYR A 286 -7.76 -14.22 -13.54
C TYR A 286 -6.93 -14.73 -14.71
N LEU A 287 -6.45 -15.97 -14.66
CA LEU A 287 -5.75 -16.58 -15.80
C LEU A 287 -6.67 -16.70 -17.00
N GLY A 288 -7.91 -17.16 -16.81
CA GLY A 288 -8.91 -17.19 -17.89
C GLY A 288 -9.19 -15.82 -18.48
N ALA A 289 -9.29 -14.78 -17.64
CA ALA A 289 -9.45 -13.40 -18.10
C ALA A 289 -8.23 -12.91 -18.90
N LEU A 290 -7.01 -13.30 -18.50
CA LEU A 290 -5.78 -12.94 -19.21
C LEU A 290 -5.57 -13.73 -20.53
N GLU A 291 -6.13 -14.90 -20.66
CA GLU A 291 -6.16 -15.61 -21.97
C GLU A 291 -6.92 -14.80 -23.03
N LEU A 292 -8.01 -14.13 -22.60
CA LEU A 292 -8.82 -13.28 -23.47
C LEU A 292 -8.20 -11.87 -23.66
N SER A 293 -7.53 -11.34 -22.66
CA SER A 293 -6.94 -10.00 -22.66
C SER A 293 -5.54 -9.99 -22.08
N GLN A 294 -4.57 -10.48 -22.86
CA GLN A 294 -3.18 -10.64 -22.42
C GLN A 294 -2.50 -9.34 -21.96
N GLY A 295 -2.95 -8.19 -22.45
CA GLY A 295 -2.41 -6.87 -22.10
C GLY A 295 -3.03 -6.24 -20.85
N ASN A 296 -3.97 -6.89 -20.17
CA ASN A 296 -4.67 -6.29 -19.04
C ASN A 296 -3.77 -6.27 -17.79
N THR A 297 -3.18 -5.10 -17.54
CA THR A 297 -2.23 -4.89 -16.42
C THR A 297 -2.91 -4.95 -15.06
N GLU A 298 -4.19 -4.58 -14.96
CA GLU A 298 -4.92 -4.63 -13.70
C GLU A 298 -5.16 -6.08 -13.24
N ILE A 299 -5.61 -6.93 -14.15
CA ILE A 299 -5.81 -8.35 -13.85
C ILE A 299 -4.49 -9.02 -13.51
N ARG A 300 -3.38 -8.67 -14.21
CA ARG A 300 -2.03 -9.18 -13.85
C ARG A 300 -1.61 -8.78 -12.45
N TYR A 301 -1.90 -7.55 -12.04
CA TYR A 301 -1.61 -7.08 -10.69
C TYR A 301 -2.40 -7.88 -9.64
N LYS A 302 -3.71 -8.07 -9.84
CA LYS A 302 -4.57 -8.91 -8.98
C LYS A 302 -4.08 -10.36 -8.93
N LEU A 303 -3.64 -10.90 -10.06
CA LEU A 303 -3.07 -12.24 -10.16
C LEU A 303 -1.77 -12.35 -9.35
N ALA A 304 -0.86 -11.38 -9.46
CA ALA A 304 0.38 -11.35 -8.68
C ALA A 304 0.10 -11.31 -7.17
N GLN A 305 -0.86 -10.48 -6.73
CA GLN A 305 -1.30 -10.46 -5.33
C GLN A 305 -1.87 -11.81 -4.87
N SER A 306 -2.62 -12.48 -5.74
CA SER A 306 -3.21 -13.78 -5.46
C SER A 306 -2.15 -14.88 -5.34
N PHE A 307 -1.14 -14.87 -6.20
CA PHE A 307 0.01 -15.77 -6.09
C PHE A 307 0.75 -15.60 -4.75
N LEU A 308 0.92 -14.37 -4.28
CA LEU A 308 1.54 -14.15 -2.97
C LEU A 308 0.71 -14.67 -1.81
N LYS A 309 -0.60 -14.46 -1.84
CA LYS A 309 -1.50 -15.00 -0.80
C LYS A 309 -1.43 -16.52 -0.70
N THR A 310 -1.05 -17.20 -1.78
CA THR A 310 -0.88 -18.67 -1.84
C THR A 310 0.59 -19.12 -1.71
N GLY A 311 1.52 -18.20 -1.43
CA GLY A 311 2.95 -18.51 -1.27
C GLY A 311 3.71 -18.76 -2.58
N GLN A 312 3.08 -18.50 -3.72
CA GLN A 312 3.66 -18.71 -5.07
C GLN A 312 4.41 -17.45 -5.51
N ARG A 313 5.57 -17.20 -4.88
CA ARG A 313 6.33 -15.97 -5.05
C ARG A 313 6.91 -15.81 -6.45
N ASP A 314 7.47 -16.86 -7.02
CA ASP A 314 8.09 -16.81 -8.35
C ASP A 314 7.07 -16.52 -9.44
N GLU A 315 5.85 -17.05 -9.30
CA GLU A 315 4.72 -16.76 -10.17
C GLU A 315 4.30 -15.28 -10.07
N ALA A 316 4.27 -14.74 -8.84
CA ALA A 316 3.98 -13.32 -8.63
C ALA A 316 5.01 -12.41 -9.30
N ILE A 317 6.31 -12.75 -9.16
CA ILE A 317 7.40 -12.02 -9.82
C ILE A 317 7.22 -12.06 -11.32
N ARG A 318 6.98 -13.24 -11.92
CA ARG A 318 6.76 -13.37 -13.37
C ARG A 318 5.58 -12.54 -13.86
N ALA A 319 4.46 -12.57 -13.11
CA ALA A 319 3.28 -11.78 -13.48
C ALA A 319 3.56 -10.27 -13.48
N LEU A 320 4.33 -9.77 -12.49
CA LEU A 320 4.73 -8.36 -12.41
C LEU A 320 5.75 -7.98 -13.48
N GLU A 321 6.73 -8.84 -13.78
CA GLU A 321 7.69 -8.61 -14.87
C GLU A 321 6.99 -8.50 -16.22
N GLU A 322 6.02 -9.38 -16.51
CA GLU A 322 5.21 -9.30 -17.71
C GLU A 322 4.35 -8.03 -17.75
N MET A 323 3.84 -7.60 -16.60
CA MET A 323 3.09 -6.35 -16.50
C MET A 323 3.96 -5.14 -16.86
N ILE A 324 5.20 -5.10 -16.36
CA ILE A 324 6.16 -4.03 -16.65
C ILE A 324 6.53 -4.01 -18.14
N LYS A 325 6.70 -5.17 -18.77
CA LYS A 325 6.96 -5.25 -20.23
C LYS A 325 5.84 -4.67 -21.08
N THR A 326 4.60 -4.82 -20.63
CA THR A 326 3.42 -4.32 -21.37
C THR A 326 3.09 -2.87 -21.04
N ASN A 327 3.32 -2.44 -19.81
CA ASN A 327 3.10 -1.06 -19.35
C ASN A 327 4.13 -0.68 -18.27
N SER A 328 5.23 -0.07 -18.70
CA SER A 328 6.33 0.33 -17.83
C SER A 328 6.11 1.62 -17.02
N LEU A 329 4.92 2.22 -17.05
CA LEU A 329 4.65 3.51 -16.44
C LEU A 329 3.92 3.46 -15.09
N ARG A 330 3.73 2.28 -14.51
CA ARG A 330 3.09 2.11 -13.19
C ARG A 330 4.14 1.97 -12.08
N PRO A 331 4.37 3.00 -11.26
CA PRO A 331 5.38 2.95 -10.19
C PRO A 331 5.07 1.87 -9.15
N GLU A 332 3.79 1.64 -8.83
CA GLU A 332 3.37 0.64 -7.84
C GLU A 332 3.78 -0.79 -8.22
N SER A 333 3.93 -1.06 -9.51
CA SER A 333 4.39 -2.36 -10.01
C SER A 333 5.86 -2.58 -9.71
N TYR A 334 6.66 -1.54 -9.88
CA TYR A 334 8.09 -1.57 -9.55
C TYR A 334 8.31 -1.65 -8.04
N GLU A 335 7.56 -0.90 -7.24
CA GLU A 335 7.61 -0.98 -5.77
C GLU A 335 7.28 -2.40 -5.28
N PHE A 336 6.25 -2.99 -5.85
CA PHE A 336 5.83 -4.33 -5.48
C PHE A 336 6.89 -5.37 -5.85
N LEU A 337 7.43 -5.29 -7.06
CA LEU A 337 8.48 -6.18 -7.54
C LEU A 337 9.78 -5.98 -6.72
N ALA A 338 10.12 -4.73 -6.37
CA ALA A 338 11.26 -4.41 -5.53
C ALA A 338 11.17 -5.08 -4.16
N ARG A 339 10.02 -4.97 -3.48
CA ARG A 339 9.78 -5.65 -2.20
C ARG A 339 9.91 -7.16 -2.31
N LEU A 340 9.39 -7.76 -3.37
CA LEU A 340 9.53 -9.19 -3.58
C LEU A 340 10.99 -9.62 -3.77
N TYR A 341 11.78 -8.85 -4.50
CA TYR A 341 13.21 -9.13 -4.64
C TYR A 341 13.96 -8.88 -3.33
N GLN A 342 13.64 -7.84 -2.57
CA GLN A 342 14.22 -7.55 -1.25
C GLN A 342 13.97 -8.71 -0.28
N GLU A 343 12.73 -9.13 -0.11
CA GLU A 343 12.37 -10.29 0.71
C GLU A 343 13.03 -11.60 0.23
N GLY A 344 13.33 -11.73 -1.06
CA GLY A 344 14.08 -12.85 -1.65
C GLY A 344 15.59 -12.75 -1.53
N GLY A 345 16.10 -11.66 -0.93
CA GLY A 345 17.53 -11.41 -0.81
C GLY A 345 18.23 -11.00 -2.11
N ASN A 346 17.47 -10.69 -3.18
CA ASN A 346 18.05 -10.21 -4.44
C ASN A 346 18.10 -8.67 -4.41
N LEU A 347 19.09 -8.17 -3.66
CA LEU A 347 19.20 -6.73 -3.36
C LEU A 347 19.44 -5.88 -4.60
N GLU A 348 20.19 -6.36 -5.59
CA GLU A 348 20.47 -5.63 -6.82
C GLU A 348 19.20 -5.41 -7.65
N ARG A 349 18.36 -6.45 -7.80
CA ARG A 349 17.10 -6.32 -8.52
C ARG A 349 16.11 -5.48 -7.72
N ALA A 350 16.08 -5.60 -6.39
CA ALA A 350 15.27 -4.75 -5.53
C ALA A 350 15.64 -3.28 -5.73
N LEU A 351 16.92 -2.95 -5.65
CA LEU A 351 17.44 -1.59 -5.86
C LEU A 351 17.02 -1.03 -7.23
N THR A 352 17.28 -1.78 -8.30
CA THR A 352 16.93 -1.35 -9.66
C THR A 352 15.43 -1.01 -9.78
N ASN A 353 14.57 -1.80 -9.15
CA ASN A 353 13.12 -1.56 -9.20
C ASN A 353 12.70 -0.38 -8.32
N TYR A 354 13.30 -0.17 -7.13
CA TYR A 354 13.06 1.04 -6.34
C TYR A 354 13.52 2.31 -7.06
N GLU A 355 14.67 2.28 -7.76
CA GLU A 355 15.14 3.41 -8.57
C GLU A 355 14.17 3.73 -9.73
N GLN A 356 13.59 2.72 -10.37
CA GLN A 356 12.55 2.94 -11.38
C GLN A 356 11.26 3.51 -10.77
N ALA A 357 10.86 3.05 -9.59
CA ALA A 357 9.72 3.60 -8.87
C ALA A 357 9.96 5.08 -8.52
N ILE A 358 11.15 5.45 -8.06
CA ILE A 358 11.55 6.84 -7.79
C ILE A 358 11.49 7.69 -9.06
N LEU A 359 11.95 7.16 -10.18
CA LEU A 359 11.94 7.87 -11.47
C LEU A 359 10.51 8.19 -11.92
N LEU A 360 9.58 7.25 -11.76
CA LEU A 360 8.19 7.37 -12.18
C LEU A 360 7.34 8.17 -11.20
N ALA A 361 7.56 7.97 -9.90
CA ALA A 361 6.84 8.63 -8.81
C ALA A 361 7.82 9.23 -7.79
N PRO A 362 8.49 10.33 -8.13
CA PRO A 362 9.52 10.91 -7.28
C PRO A 362 8.97 11.57 -5.99
N ASN A 363 7.66 11.54 -5.77
CA ASN A 363 6.99 12.09 -4.58
C ASN A 363 6.70 11.04 -3.49
N GLN A 364 7.26 9.85 -3.61
CA GLN A 364 7.10 8.76 -2.64
C GLN A 364 8.38 8.63 -1.81
N PRO A 365 8.41 9.17 -0.56
CA PRO A 365 9.62 9.17 0.27
C PRO A 365 10.09 7.77 0.64
N GLU A 366 9.17 6.81 0.78
CA GLU A 366 9.46 5.43 1.15
C GLU A 366 10.40 4.75 0.16
N ASN A 367 10.25 5.03 -1.15
CA ASN A 367 11.09 4.43 -2.18
C ASN A 367 12.57 4.87 -2.05
N TYR A 368 12.82 6.11 -1.63
CA TYR A 368 14.18 6.59 -1.37
C TYR A 368 14.80 5.89 -0.15
N LEU A 369 14.02 5.66 0.90
CA LEU A 369 14.48 4.94 2.10
C LEU A 369 14.85 3.50 1.74
N HIS A 370 13.98 2.79 1.03
CA HIS A 370 14.24 1.42 0.61
C HIS A 370 15.41 1.32 -0.38
N ALA A 371 15.52 2.25 -1.34
CA ALA A 371 16.67 2.27 -2.25
C ALA A 371 17.97 2.48 -1.49
N ALA A 372 18.00 3.42 -0.54
CA ALA A 372 19.17 3.67 0.28
C ALA A 372 19.52 2.47 1.19
N GLU A 373 18.53 1.80 1.74
CA GLU A 373 18.71 0.57 2.51
C GLU A 373 19.40 -0.52 1.66
N MET A 374 18.88 -0.78 0.45
CA MET A 374 19.50 -1.72 -0.49
C MET A 374 20.94 -1.31 -0.84
N GLN A 375 21.18 -0.02 -1.07
CA GLN A 375 22.52 0.50 -1.36
C GLN A 375 23.48 0.30 -0.19
N LEU A 376 23.03 0.49 1.06
CA LEU A 376 23.83 0.23 2.27
C LEU A 376 24.17 -1.26 2.42
N GLU A 377 23.21 -2.15 2.23
CA GLU A 377 23.43 -3.59 2.29
C GLU A 377 24.39 -4.08 1.21
N LEU A 378 24.31 -3.50 0.01
CA LEU A 378 25.24 -3.72 -1.09
C LEU A 378 26.59 -3.01 -0.91
N LYS A 379 26.82 -2.32 0.23
CA LYS A 379 28.00 -1.53 0.55
C LYS A 379 28.29 -0.38 -0.43
N LYS A 380 27.25 0.10 -1.12
CA LYS A 380 27.29 1.28 -2.00
C LYS A 380 27.03 2.54 -1.18
N PHE A 381 27.93 2.84 -0.26
CA PHE A 381 27.71 3.85 0.78
C PHE A 381 27.52 5.27 0.21
N ASP A 382 28.32 5.66 -0.78
CA ASP A 382 28.21 7.01 -1.37
C ASP A 382 26.89 7.17 -2.13
N ASP A 383 26.42 6.14 -2.83
CA ASP A 383 25.12 6.15 -3.52
C ASP A 383 23.98 6.30 -2.52
N ALA A 384 24.01 5.56 -1.39
CA ALA A 384 23.02 5.67 -0.33
C ALA A 384 22.96 7.09 0.28
N ILE A 385 24.12 7.67 0.55
CA ILE A 385 24.23 9.03 1.07
C ILE A 385 23.64 10.03 0.06
N GLN A 386 23.95 9.89 -1.23
CA GLN A 386 23.42 10.75 -2.28
C GLN A 386 21.88 10.61 -2.41
N THR A 387 21.37 9.39 -2.40
CA THR A 387 19.93 9.10 -2.44
C THR A 387 19.21 9.77 -1.27
N LEU A 388 19.75 9.65 -0.05
CA LEU A 388 19.15 10.26 1.14
C LEU A 388 19.31 11.79 1.19
N GLN A 389 20.37 12.36 0.62
CA GLN A 389 20.51 13.81 0.44
C GLN A 389 19.44 14.34 -0.51
N GLN A 390 19.17 13.66 -1.62
CA GLN A 390 18.09 14.00 -2.54
C GLN A 390 16.73 13.90 -1.86
N ALA A 391 16.50 12.80 -1.12
CA ALA A 391 15.27 12.58 -0.36
C ALA A 391 15.05 13.70 0.67
N ARG A 392 16.05 14.03 1.49
CA ARG A 392 15.98 15.11 2.48
C ARG A 392 15.70 16.49 1.85
N HIS A 393 16.30 16.78 0.69
CA HIS A 393 16.02 18.03 -0.02
C HIS A 393 14.57 18.11 -0.49
N ARG A 394 14.01 16.99 -0.94
CA ARG A 394 12.63 16.89 -1.45
C ARG A 394 11.60 16.80 -0.33
N PHE A 395 11.93 16.07 0.71
CA PHE A 395 11.11 15.80 1.89
C PHE A 395 11.86 16.25 3.15
N PRO A 396 11.75 17.53 3.53
CA PRO A 396 12.44 18.06 4.70
C PRO A 396 11.74 17.64 6.00
N VAL A 397 11.82 16.35 6.31
CA VAL A 397 11.26 15.74 7.52
C VAL A 397 12.35 15.08 8.35
N PRO A 398 12.23 15.04 9.69
CA PRO A 398 13.24 14.49 10.59
C PRO A 398 13.68 13.07 10.24
N GLN A 399 12.76 12.23 9.78
CA GLN A 399 13.06 10.86 9.37
C GLN A 399 14.14 10.81 8.26
N MET A 400 14.05 11.69 7.25
CA MET A 400 15.05 11.72 6.16
C MET A 400 16.40 12.21 6.66
N THR A 401 16.41 13.20 7.57
CA THR A 401 17.63 13.70 8.19
C THR A 401 18.27 12.60 9.04
N TYR A 402 17.49 11.87 9.82
CA TYR A 402 17.97 10.74 10.62
C TYR A 402 18.53 9.62 9.74
N SER A 403 17.82 9.21 8.69
CA SER A 403 18.29 8.15 7.77
C SER A 403 19.62 8.52 7.10
N LEU A 404 19.82 9.79 6.75
CA LEU A 404 21.10 10.27 6.23
C LEU A 404 22.22 10.16 7.26
N ALA A 405 21.94 10.49 8.53
CA ALA A 405 22.92 10.34 9.61
C ALA A 405 23.32 8.87 9.83
N VAL A 406 22.34 7.96 9.77
CA VAL A 406 22.58 6.50 9.85
C VAL A 406 23.45 6.03 8.66
N ALA A 407 23.17 6.46 7.44
CA ALA A 407 23.95 6.08 6.27
C ALA A 407 25.42 6.56 6.38
N LEU A 408 25.64 7.80 6.83
CA LEU A 408 26.97 8.33 7.09
C LEU A 408 27.71 7.52 8.17
N SER A 409 27.00 7.12 9.23
CA SER A 409 27.57 6.28 10.30
C SER A 409 27.93 4.88 9.80
N THR A 410 27.08 4.27 8.98
CA THR A 410 27.33 2.97 8.36
C THR A 410 28.54 3.02 7.42
N ALA A 411 28.72 4.14 6.72
CA ALA A 411 29.92 4.45 5.93
C ALA A 411 31.16 4.78 6.79
N LYS A 412 31.07 4.72 8.12
CA LYS A 412 32.10 5.12 9.10
C LYS A 412 32.50 6.59 9.01
N ARG A 413 31.65 7.45 8.40
CA ARG A 413 31.83 8.90 8.31
C ARG A 413 31.22 9.59 9.53
N TYR A 414 31.67 9.20 10.72
CA TYR A 414 31.04 9.61 11.98
C TYR A 414 31.08 11.13 12.21
N SER A 415 32.21 11.78 11.86
CA SER A 415 32.34 13.24 11.97
C SER A 415 31.32 14.00 11.12
N ASP A 416 30.96 13.46 9.95
CA ASP A 416 29.95 14.05 9.07
C ASP A 416 28.53 13.73 9.57
N ALA A 417 28.34 12.57 10.21
CA ALA A 417 27.06 12.14 10.76
C ALA A 417 26.60 12.98 11.96
N LEU A 418 27.53 13.40 12.83
CA LEU A 418 27.21 14.11 14.08
C LEU A 418 26.35 15.36 13.89
N PRO A 419 26.69 16.33 13.02
CA PRO A 419 25.86 17.50 12.80
C PRO A 419 24.50 17.16 12.18
N ILE A 420 24.42 16.05 11.43
CA ILE A 420 23.16 15.58 10.85
C ILE A 420 22.25 14.98 11.94
N TYR A 421 22.79 14.18 12.87
CA TYR A 421 22.03 13.71 14.04
C TYR A 421 21.53 14.87 14.90
N GLU A 422 22.39 15.89 15.14
CA GLU A 422 21.97 17.07 15.91
C GLU A 422 20.82 17.80 15.21
N GLY A 423 20.89 17.97 13.87
CA GLY A 423 19.82 18.54 13.07
C GLY A 423 18.52 17.73 13.18
N ALA A 424 18.61 16.39 13.02
CA ALA A 424 17.47 15.50 13.15
C ALA A 424 16.83 15.57 14.55
N LEU A 425 17.66 15.65 15.61
CA LEU A 425 17.18 15.80 16.98
C LEU A 425 16.37 17.09 17.17
N GLN A 426 16.84 18.22 16.62
CA GLN A 426 16.16 19.50 16.75
C GLN A 426 14.88 19.54 15.90
N GLU A 427 14.94 19.04 14.68
CA GLU A 427 13.79 18.93 13.77
C GLU A 427 12.69 18.05 14.39
N ALA A 428 13.07 16.87 14.93
CA ALA A 428 12.12 15.91 15.48
C ALA A 428 11.44 16.41 16.76
N LYS A 429 12.14 17.12 17.64
CA LYS A 429 11.53 17.72 18.84
C LYS A 429 10.35 18.63 18.53
N THR A 430 10.31 19.25 17.36
CA THR A 430 9.29 20.22 16.97
C THR A 430 8.20 19.66 16.08
N SER A 431 8.50 18.62 15.29
CA SER A 431 7.60 18.17 14.23
C SER A 431 7.24 16.68 14.28
N GLN A 432 8.15 15.80 14.70
CA GLN A 432 7.96 14.35 14.72
C GLN A 432 8.69 13.72 15.90
N PRO A 433 8.23 13.93 17.16
CA PRO A 433 8.88 13.39 18.35
C PRO A 433 9.03 11.86 18.36
N GLU A 434 8.19 11.14 17.60
CA GLU A 434 8.22 9.69 17.45
C GLU A 434 9.50 9.17 16.77
N VAL A 435 10.25 10.00 16.06
CA VAL A 435 11.55 9.65 15.48
C VAL A 435 12.63 9.50 16.57
N LEU A 436 12.42 10.14 17.73
CA LEU A 436 13.36 10.13 18.87
C LEU A 436 13.16 8.89 19.74
N ASP A 437 13.22 7.74 19.14
CA ASP A 437 13.13 6.44 19.80
C ASP A 437 14.50 5.97 20.35
N ALA A 438 14.52 4.80 20.97
CA ALA A 438 15.74 4.20 21.51
C ALA A 438 16.80 3.94 20.42
N ALA A 439 16.39 3.60 19.19
CA ALA A 439 17.32 3.37 18.10
C ALA A 439 17.98 4.67 17.64
N PHE A 440 17.24 5.78 17.61
CA PHE A 440 17.80 7.10 17.31
C PHE A 440 18.93 7.45 18.29
N TYR A 441 18.66 7.40 19.60
CA TYR A 441 19.65 7.74 20.62
C TYR A 441 20.83 6.77 20.64
N PHE A 442 20.58 5.48 20.43
CA PHE A 442 21.64 4.48 20.33
C PHE A 442 22.59 4.75 19.15
N ASN A 443 22.06 4.94 17.94
CA ASN A 443 22.86 5.19 16.75
C ASN A 443 23.64 6.51 16.86
N TYR A 444 23.03 7.53 17.42
CA TYR A 444 23.71 8.80 17.68
C TYR A 444 24.82 8.65 18.73
N ALA A 445 24.58 7.88 19.79
CA ALA A 445 25.57 7.59 20.82
C ALA A 445 26.79 6.86 20.23
N VAL A 446 26.57 5.85 19.38
CA VAL A 446 27.65 5.13 18.68
C VAL A 446 28.48 6.10 17.81
N ALA A 447 27.82 6.97 17.03
CA ALA A 447 28.53 7.95 16.22
C ALA A 447 29.36 8.94 17.06
N ALA A 448 28.84 9.35 18.22
CA ALA A 448 29.56 10.22 19.16
C ALA A 448 30.77 9.49 19.79
N GLU A 449 30.59 8.23 20.18
CA GLU A 449 31.67 7.39 20.75
C GLU A 449 32.80 7.19 19.74
N GLN A 450 32.46 6.82 18.50
CA GLN A 450 33.41 6.61 17.40
C GLN A 450 34.14 7.90 16.99
N SER A 451 33.54 9.05 17.31
CA SER A 451 34.17 10.38 17.16
C SER A 451 34.90 10.85 18.40
N ASN A 452 35.09 9.97 19.39
CA ASN A 452 35.75 10.24 20.67
C ASN A 452 35.07 11.33 21.54
N LEU A 453 33.76 11.53 21.37
CA LEU A 453 32.96 12.43 22.21
C LEU A 453 32.27 11.65 23.34
N ILE A 454 33.08 11.18 24.29
CA ILE A 454 32.71 10.18 25.30
C ILE A 454 31.55 10.65 26.18
N ASP A 455 31.62 11.87 26.71
CA ASP A 455 30.57 12.42 27.58
C ASP A 455 29.23 12.54 26.84
N LYS A 456 29.26 12.96 25.56
CA LYS A 456 28.08 13.04 24.72
C LYS A 456 27.51 11.64 24.46
N ALA A 457 28.35 10.68 24.11
CA ALA A 457 27.95 9.30 23.90
C ALA A 457 27.27 8.71 25.14
N ALA A 458 27.88 8.90 26.31
CA ALA A 458 27.34 8.44 27.60
C ALA A 458 25.96 9.05 27.88
N GLY A 459 25.78 10.35 27.65
CA GLY A 459 24.49 11.02 27.79
C GLY A 459 23.41 10.45 26.87
N LEU A 460 23.78 10.19 25.63
CA LEU A 460 22.84 9.63 24.62
C LEU A 460 22.49 8.16 24.92
N PHE A 461 23.44 7.33 25.34
CA PHE A 461 23.15 5.96 25.80
C PHE A 461 22.23 5.95 27.01
N LYS A 462 22.43 6.88 27.98
CA LYS A 462 21.52 7.03 29.13
C LYS A 462 20.10 7.41 28.66
N GLN A 463 19.95 8.32 27.72
CA GLN A 463 18.66 8.65 27.14
C GLN A 463 18.01 7.44 26.42
N CYS A 464 18.78 6.66 25.67
CA CYS A 464 18.31 5.41 25.07
C CYS A 464 17.77 4.44 26.14
N ILE A 465 18.49 4.29 27.26
CA ILE A 465 18.10 3.42 28.37
C ILE A 465 16.84 3.93 29.07
N GLU A 466 16.71 5.23 29.28
CA GLU A 466 15.56 5.85 29.95
C GLU A 466 14.24 5.63 29.19
N LEU A 467 14.28 5.54 27.85
CA LEU A 467 13.09 5.31 27.03
C LEU A 467 12.47 3.92 27.25
N ASP A 468 13.25 2.87 27.33
CA ASP A 468 12.80 1.52 27.64
C ASP A 468 13.89 0.70 28.34
N PRO A 469 14.03 0.85 29.68
CA PRO A 469 15.07 0.14 30.43
C PRO A 469 15.00 -1.39 30.32
N SER A 470 13.81 -1.92 30.06
CA SER A 470 13.57 -3.37 29.96
C SER A 470 14.07 -3.98 28.65
N LYS A 471 14.23 -3.17 27.60
CA LYS A 471 14.73 -3.59 26.28
C LYS A 471 16.12 -3.04 25.95
N ALA A 472 16.69 -2.21 26.81
CA ALA A 472 17.94 -1.51 26.55
C ALA A 472 19.21 -2.34 26.81
N ALA A 473 19.15 -3.68 26.76
CA ALA A 473 20.30 -4.55 27.04
C ALA A 473 21.56 -4.16 26.25
N GLN A 474 21.39 -3.87 24.97
CA GLN A 474 22.49 -3.45 24.10
C GLN A 474 23.10 -2.11 24.53
N ALA A 475 22.26 -1.12 24.88
CA ALA A 475 22.74 0.19 25.33
C ALA A 475 23.45 0.11 26.68
N TYR A 476 22.94 -0.69 27.62
CA TYR A 476 23.61 -0.99 28.88
C TYR A 476 25.00 -1.60 28.64
N ASN A 477 25.09 -2.62 27.80
CA ASN A 477 26.38 -3.25 27.51
C ASN A 477 27.35 -2.29 26.82
N TYR A 478 26.86 -1.56 25.82
CA TYR A 478 27.70 -0.65 25.02
C TYR A 478 28.28 0.49 25.89
N LEU A 479 27.45 1.10 26.74
CA LEU A 479 27.90 2.13 27.68
C LEU A 479 28.89 1.57 28.69
N GLY A 480 28.60 0.39 29.25
CA GLY A 480 29.48 -0.28 30.18
C GLY A 480 30.84 -0.64 29.57
N TYR A 481 30.83 -1.25 28.39
CA TYR A 481 32.05 -1.60 27.65
C TYR A 481 32.88 -0.36 27.28
N MET A 482 32.22 0.71 26.79
CA MET A 482 32.87 2.00 26.48
C MET A 482 33.64 2.56 27.69
N TYR A 483 33.08 2.46 28.88
CA TYR A 483 33.74 2.89 30.10
C TYR A 483 34.90 1.96 30.51
N VAL A 484 34.70 0.65 30.41
CA VAL A 484 35.76 -0.35 30.75
C VAL A 484 36.97 -0.18 29.85
N ASP A 485 36.78 -0.13 28.54
CA ASP A 485 37.85 -0.02 27.55
C ASP A 485 38.73 1.24 27.76
N ARG A 486 38.13 2.29 28.31
CA ARG A 486 38.82 3.54 28.66
C ARG A 486 39.25 3.62 30.11
N SER A 487 39.01 2.59 30.93
CA SER A 487 39.29 2.53 32.36
C SER A 487 38.71 3.73 33.14
N ILE A 488 37.51 4.19 32.79
CA ILE A 488 36.78 5.27 33.46
C ILE A 488 35.46 4.74 34.03
N ASN A 489 34.97 5.35 35.11
CA ASN A 489 33.66 5.04 35.72
C ASN A 489 33.43 3.52 35.92
N LEU A 490 34.45 2.76 36.35
CA LEU A 490 34.43 1.30 36.40
C LEU A 490 33.26 0.74 37.25
N ASP A 491 32.91 1.40 38.36
CA ASP A 491 31.76 0.96 39.19
C ASP A 491 30.44 1.04 38.44
N GLU A 492 30.21 2.13 37.71
CA GLU A 492 29.04 2.31 36.86
C GLU A 492 29.07 1.30 35.69
N ALA A 493 30.23 1.12 35.07
CA ALA A 493 30.43 0.17 33.98
C ALA A 493 30.04 -1.26 34.36
N GLY A 494 30.55 -1.73 35.54
CA GLY A 494 30.21 -3.07 36.04
C GLY A 494 28.70 -3.23 36.32
N SER A 495 28.07 -2.17 36.82
CA SER A 495 26.60 -2.17 37.04
C SER A 495 25.81 -2.26 35.73
N MET A 496 26.23 -1.50 34.71
CA MET A 496 25.60 -1.50 33.38
C MET A 496 25.73 -2.85 32.68
N ILE A 497 26.93 -3.45 32.65
CA ILE A 497 27.19 -4.76 32.06
C ILE A 497 26.36 -5.86 32.75
N LYS A 498 26.30 -5.85 34.08
CA LYS A 498 25.46 -6.79 34.83
C LYS A 498 24.00 -6.62 34.50
N LYS A 499 23.53 -5.38 34.32
CA LYS A 499 22.16 -5.11 33.94
C LYS A 499 21.85 -5.64 32.54
N ALA A 500 22.78 -5.51 31.58
CA ALA A 500 22.66 -6.12 30.26
C ALA A 500 22.52 -7.64 30.33
N LEU A 501 23.33 -8.29 31.20
CA LEU A 501 23.27 -9.74 31.41
C LEU A 501 22.02 -10.21 32.16
N GLU A 502 21.46 -9.39 33.07
CA GLU A 502 20.13 -9.69 33.66
C GLU A 502 19.04 -9.77 32.58
N LEU A 503 19.12 -8.90 31.57
CA LEU A 503 18.15 -8.89 30.46
C LEU A 503 18.44 -9.98 29.43
N GLN A 504 19.70 -10.32 29.16
CA GLN A 504 20.13 -11.35 28.21
C GLN A 504 21.29 -12.20 28.79
N PRO A 505 21.02 -13.19 29.65
CA PRO A 505 22.02 -13.91 30.40
C PRO A 505 23.01 -14.76 29.57
N ASP A 506 22.59 -15.19 28.37
CA ASP A 506 23.37 -16.05 27.51
C ASP A 506 24.03 -15.32 26.32
N ASN A 507 24.00 -13.99 26.32
CA ASN A 507 24.63 -13.20 25.27
C ASN A 507 26.14 -13.19 25.42
N GLY A 508 26.88 -13.87 24.52
CA GLY A 508 28.32 -14.04 24.57
C GLY A 508 29.10 -12.73 24.56
N ALA A 509 28.62 -11.71 23.82
CA ALA A 509 29.27 -10.39 23.81
C ALA A 509 29.13 -9.65 25.15
N TYR A 510 28.03 -9.84 25.88
CA TYR A 510 27.85 -9.23 27.21
C TYR A 510 28.65 -9.97 28.27
N ILE A 511 28.83 -11.29 28.13
CA ILE A 511 29.69 -12.09 28.97
C ILE A 511 31.17 -11.68 28.78
N ASP A 512 31.60 -11.45 27.53
CA ASP A 512 32.91 -10.90 27.22
C ASP A 512 33.13 -9.54 27.89
N SER A 513 32.18 -8.62 27.75
CA SER A 513 32.24 -7.32 28.41
C SER A 513 32.39 -7.44 29.94
N LEU A 514 31.72 -8.42 30.58
CA LEU A 514 31.88 -8.69 32.01
C LEU A 514 33.29 -9.22 32.34
N GLY A 515 33.81 -10.13 31.51
CA GLY A 515 35.17 -10.63 31.62
C GLY A 515 36.20 -9.50 31.49
N TRP A 516 36.01 -8.63 30.50
CA TRP A 516 36.86 -7.46 30.27
C TRP A 516 36.77 -6.45 31.42
N TYR A 517 35.58 -6.26 32.02
CA TYR A 517 35.41 -5.50 33.26
C TYR A 517 36.27 -6.08 34.43
N TYR A 518 36.23 -7.40 34.65
CA TYR A 518 37.04 -8.03 35.69
C TYR A 518 38.55 -7.90 35.40
N TYR A 519 38.95 -7.94 34.13
CA TYR A 519 40.32 -7.69 33.74
C TYR A 519 40.80 -6.29 34.17
N HIS A 520 40.04 -5.25 33.85
CA HIS A 520 40.36 -3.86 34.18
C HIS A 520 40.27 -3.56 35.68
N THR A 521 39.53 -4.35 36.46
CA THR A 521 39.46 -4.24 37.91
C THR A 521 40.51 -5.13 38.63
N GLY A 522 41.35 -5.86 37.88
CA GLY A 522 42.44 -6.68 38.42
C GLY A 522 42.03 -8.07 38.90
N ASP A 523 40.77 -8.49 38.76
CA ASP A 523 40.31 -9.84 39.12
C ASP A 523 40.48 -10.79 37.92
N TYR A 524 41.73 -11.06 37.58
CA TYR A 524 42.06 -11.85 36.36
C TYR A 524 41.52 -13.28 36.40
N ALA A 525 41.30 -13.85 37.58
CA ALA A 525 40.71 -15.19 37.70
C ALA A 525 39.26 -15.20 37.29
N LYS A 526 38.46 -14.24 37.74
CA LYS A 526 37.06 -14.09 37.25
C LYS A 526 37.03 -13.66 35.81
N ALA A 527 37.93 -12.77 35.37
CA ALA A 527 38.05 -12.37 34.00
C ALA A 527 38.19 -13.60 33.07
N LEU A 528 39.13 -14.47 33.37
CA LEU A 528 39.36 -15.68 32.58
C LEU A 528 38.13 -16.60 32.54
N THR A 529 37.47 -16.76 33.69
CA THR A 529 36.27 -17.59 33.79
C THR A 529 35.17 -17.10 32.86
N GLU A 530 34.86 -15.79 32.91
CA GLU A 530 33.79 -15.23 32.07
C GLU A 530 34.21 -15.16 30.59
N LEU A 531 35.46 -14.83 30.27
CA LEU A 531 35.92 -14.78 28.87
C LEU A 531 35.90 -16.18 28.20
N LEU A 532 36.27 -17.24 28.91
CA LEU A 532 36.15 -18.59 28.41
C LEU A 532 34.67 -18.98 28.21
N ARG A 533 33.80 -18.58 29.14
CA ARG A 533 32.35 -18.75 28.99
C ARG A 533 31.82 -17.99 27.78
N ALA A 534 32.31 -16.79 27.49
CA ALA A 534 31.94 -16.01 26.29
C ALA A 534 32.30 -16.77 25.00
N LEU A 535 33.51 -17.37 24.92
CA LEU A 535 33.91 -18.18 23.76
C LEU A 535 33.03 -19.42 23.52
N GLU A 536 32.47 -20.01 24.57
CA GLU A 536 31.52 -21.12 24.42
C GLU A 536 30.20 -20.67 23.77
N ARG A 537 29.78 -19.44 24.02
CA ARG A 537 28.53 -18.85 23.54
C ARG A 537 28.65 -18.21 22.16
N LEU A 538 29.86 -17.73 21.80
CA LEU A 538 30.10 -17.09 20.51
C LEU A 538 30.48 -18.11 19.43
N LYS A 539 29.67 -18.27 18.44
CA LYS A 539 29.90 -19.13 17.27
C LYS A 539 29.52 -18.35 16.00
N PRO A 540 30.46 -18.06 15.08
CA PRO A 540 31.89 -18.37 15.11
C PRO A 540 32.66 -17.63 16.21
N GLU A 541 33.91 -18.06 16.49
CA GLU A 541 34.79 -17.40 17.46
C GLU A 541 35.07 -15.93 17.05
N ASP A 542 35.08 -15.06 18.03
CA ASP A 542 35.40 -13.64 17.86
C ASP A 542 36.88 -13.37 18.14
N PRO A 543 37.64 -12.75 17.23
CA PRO A 543 39.06 -12.45 17.44
C PRO A 543 39.32 -11.51 18.62
N VAL A 544 38.41 -10.59 18.95
CA VAL A 544 38.55 -9.68 20.08
C VAL A 544 38.45 -10.43 21.40
N VAL A 545 37.50 -11.35 21.52
CA VAL A 545 37.36 -12.18 22.74
C VAL A 545 38.56 -13.10 22.93
N LEU A 546 39.07 -13.67 21.83
CA LEU A 546 40.32 -14.45 21.90
C LEU A 546 41.50 -13.61 22.32
N GLU A 547 41.60 -12.35 21.89
CA GLU A 547 42.64 -11.41 22.35
C GLU A 547 42.47 -11.11 23.85
N HIS A 548 41.24 -10.83 24.34
CA HIS A 548 40.96 -10.62 25.77
C HIS A 548 41.37 -11.83 26.63
N VAL A 549 41.09 -13.05 26.17
CA VAL A 549 41.54 -14.27 26.87
C VAL A 549 43.07 -14.35 26.92
N GLY A 550 43.75 -14.09 25.82
CA GLY A 550 45.18 -14.05 25.74
C GLY A 550 45.83 -13.01 26.68
N ASP A 551 45.27 -11.79 26.68
CA ASP A 551 45.72 -10.70 27.59
C ASP A 551 45.51 -11.07 29.08
N THR A 552 44.40 -11.78 29.36
CA THR A 552 44.11 -12.25 30.72
C THR A 552 45.08 -13.35 31.15
N TYR A 553 45.42 -14.30 30.27
CA TYR A 553 46.48 -15.29 30.58
C TYR A 553 47.86 -14.64 30.79
N GLN A 554 48.18 -13.63 30.00
CA GLN A 554 49.41 -12.85 30.22
C GLN A 554 49.41 -12.18 31.61
N ALA A 555 48.31 -11.56 32.01
CA ALA A 555 48.16 -10.93 33.33
C ALA A 555 48.29 -11.97 34.47
N LEU A 556 47.91 -13.21 34.24
CA LEU A 556 48.09 -14.34 35.13
C LEU A 556 49.50 -14.98 35.04
N ASN A 557 50.44 -14.36 34.31
CA ASN A 557 51.78 -14.86 34.05
C ASN A 557 51.85 -16.21 33.29
N ASN A 558 50.80 -16.59 32.54
CA ASN A 558 50.77 -17.78 31.72
C ASN A 558 50.98 -17.41 30.23
N LEU A 559 52.24 -17.13 29.88
CA LEU A 559 52.57 -16.67 28.52
C LEU A 559 52.35 -17.76 27.46
N GLY A 560 52.43 -19.05 27.82
CA GLY A 560 52.19 -20.13 26.88
C GLY A 560 50.75 -20.16 26.38
N GLU A 561 49.77 -20.11 27.27
CA GLU A 561 48.35 -20.04 26.90
C GLU A 561 48.02 -18.70 26.25
N ALA A 562 48.59 -17.59 26.71
CA ALA A 562 48.39 -16.28 26.07
C ALA A 562 48.74 -16.32 24.58
N GLU A 563 49.91 -16.91 24.24
CA GLU A 563 50.33 -17.04 22.85
C GLU A 563 49.38 -17.90 22.01
N VAL A 564 48.86 -18.99 22.56
CA VAL A 564 47.88 -19.85 21.86
C VAL A 564 46.63 -19.08 21.45
N TYR A 565 46.07 -18.31 22.42
CA TYR A 565 44.84 -17.55 22.13
C TYR A 565 45.11 -16.36 21.19
N TRP A 566 46.21 -15.64 21.34
CA TRP A 566 46.58 -14.57 20.41
C TRP A 566 46.84 -15.08 18.98
N GLN A 567 47.49 -16.27 18.83
CA GLN A 567 47.66 -16.87 17.49
C GLN A 567 46.33 -17.25 16.85
N ARG A 568 45.36 -17.75 17.65
CA ARG A 568 44.00 -18.01 17.17
C ARG A 568 43.31 -16.71 16.73
N ALA A 569 43.42 -15.65 17.53
CA ALA A 569 42.88 -14.35 17.20
C ALA A 569 43.48 -13.78 15.90
N LEU A 570 44.83 -13.84 15.77
CA LEU A 570 45.54 -13.35 14.58
C LEU A 570 45.20 -14.16 13.31
N LYS A 571 44.89 -15.44 13.47
CA LYS A 571 44.42 -16.25 12.34
C LYS A 571 43.06 -15.79 11.81
N LEU A 572 42.18 -15.27 12.66
CA LEU A 572 40.87 -14.74 12.29
C LEU A 572 40.95 -13.29 11.81
N ASP A 573 41.90 -12.49 12.37
CA ASP A 573 42.20 -11.12 11.95
C ASP A 573 43.69 -10.95 11.60
N PRO A 574 44.14 -11.37 10.42
CA PRO A 574 45.55 -11.30 10.02
C PRO A 574 46.10 -9.87 9.89
N ALA A 575 45.22 -8.88 9.80
CA ALA A 575 45.60 -7.48 9.65
C ALA A 575 45.97 -6.80 11.00
N ASN A 576 45.73 -7.45 12.15
CA ASN A 576 46.00 -6.88 13.48
C ASN A 576 47.49 -6.89 13.82
N GLN A 577 48.19 -5.85 13.40
CA GLN A 577 49.62 -5.68 13.65
C GLN A 577 49.96 -5.54 15.15
N LYS A 578 49.06 -4.96 15.97
CA LYS A 578 49.28 -4.86 17.42
C LYS A 578 49.33 -6.24 18.05
N LEU A 579 48.42 -7.12 17.63
CA LEU A 579 48.39 -8.50 18.11
C LEU A 579 49.63 -9.30 17.67
N ALA A 580 50.05 -9.14 16.40
CA ALA A 580 51.28 -9.73 15.90
C ALA A 580 52.49 -9.30 16.76
N THR A 581 52.59 -8.01 17.09
CA THR A 581 53.67 -7.47 17.98
C THR A 581 53.60 -8.07 19.38
N LYS A 582 52.40 -8.23 19.99
CA LYS A 582 52.23 -8.90 21.28
C LYS A 582 52.82 -10.33 21.27
N ILE A 583 52.52 -11.08 20.21
CA ILE A 583 53.02 -12.45 20.03
C ILE A 583 54.56 -12.48 19.95
N ASP A 584 55.15 -11.60 19.13
CA ASP A 584 56.63 -11.56 18.98
C ASP A 584 57.35 -11.20 20.27
N VAL A 585 56.81 -10.22 21.02
CA VAL A 585 57.33 -9.86 22.35
C VAL A 585 57.20 -11.01 23.35
N SER A 586 56.08 -11.73 23.33
CA SER A 586 55.85 -12.90 24.16
C SER A 586 56.87 -14.02 23.87
N LYS A 587 57.07 -14.34 22.58
CA LYS A 587 58.06 -15.34 22.14
C LYS A 587 59.46 -15.00 22.61
N ALA A 588 59.89 -13.74 22.51
CA ALA A 588 61.18 -13.27 22.99
C ALA A 588 61.35 -13.46 24.50
N LYS A 589 60.28 -13.21 25.28
CA LYS A 589 60.28 -13.43 26.74
C LYS A 589 60.33 -14.92 27.10
N LEU A 590 59.60 -15.78 26.43
CA LEU A 590 59.61 -17.22 26.65
C LEU A 590 60.99 -17.84 26.34
N THR A 591 61.65 -17.38 25.27
CA THR A 591 63.00 -17.83 24.93
C THR A 591 64.08 -17.35 25.91
N SER A 592 63.90 -16.16 26.52
CA SER A 592 64.86 -15.62 27.52
C SER A 592 64.64 -16.13 28.95
N ASN A 593 63.45 -16.65 29.29
CA ASN A 593 63.12 -17.18 30.60
C ASN A 593 62.21 -18.43 30.55
N PRO A 594 62.80 -19.64 30.32
CA PRO A 594 62.01 -20.88 30.16
C PRO A 594 61.25 -21.33 31.43
N ALA A 595 61.51 -20.75 32.59
CA ALA A 595 60.80 -21.04 33.85
C ALA A 595 59.39 -20.42 33.93
N SER A 596 59.00 -19.62 32.97
CA SER A 596 57.65 -18.95 32.91
C SER A 596 56.55 -19.84 32.29
N THR A 597 56.81 -21.11 32.02
CA THR A 597 55.75 -22.09 31.65
C THR A 597 55.11 -22.60 32.95
N ALA A 598 54.12 -21.88 33.41
CA ALA A 598 53.48 -22.09 34.69
C ALA A 598 52.54 -23.28 34.76
N THR A 599 52.32 -23.74 35.96
CA THR A 599 51.39 -24.75 36.45
C THR A 599 50.01 -24.68 35.74
N PRO A 600 49.45 -25.80 35.24
CA PRO A 600 48.10 -25.81 34.73
C PRO A 600 47.11 -25.42 35.82
N LEU A 601 46.30 -24.36 35.58
CA LEU A 601 45.16 -24.08 36.44
C LEU A 601 44.17 -25.27 36.36
N PRO A 602 43.51 -25.65 37.46
CA PRO A 602 42.56 -26.77 37.47
C PRO A 602 41.45 -26.51 36.47
N LYS A 603 41.17 -27.52 35.63
CA LYS A 603 40.01 -27.51 34.73
C LYS A 603 38.75 -27.21 35.55
N PRO A 604 37.86 -26.38 35.08
CA PRO A 604 36.59 -26.13 35.74
C PRO A 604 35.90 -27.49 35.97
N SER A 605 35.59 -27.82 37.20
CA SER A 605 34.84 -29.02 37.58
C SER A 605 33.48 -28.95 36.92
N SER A 606 33.17 -29.93 36.08
CA SER A 606 31.82 -30.19 35.60
C SER A 606 30.95 -30.50 36.83
N SER A 607 30.35 -29.47 37.44
CA SER A 607 29.38 -29.65 38.49
C SER A 607 28.06 -30.11 37.91
N ALA A 608 27.78 -31.34 38.26
CA ALA A 608 26.50 -32.02 38.41
C ALA A 608 25.24 -31.23 38.11
N GLY A 609 24.36 -31.88 37.34
CA GLY A 609 23.02 -31.46 37.00
C GLY A 609 22.06 -31.33 38.20
N PRO A 610 20.91 -30.79 37.95
CA PRO A 610 19.94 -30.38 38.96
C PRO A 610 19.10 -31.54 39.51
N HIS A 611 18.77 -31.39 40.78
CA HIS A 611 17.58 -32.03 41.35
C HIS A 611 16.37 -31.09 41.24
#